data_d610a0ac03b5d4b920906d3c361efc78
#
_entry.id   d610a0ac03b5d4b920906d3c361efc78
#
_cell.length_a   1.000
_cell.length_b   1.000
_cell.length_c   1.000
_cell.angle_alpha   90.00
_cell.angle_beta   90.00
_cell.angle_gamma   90.00
#
_symmetry.space_group_name_H-M   'P 1'
#
loop_
_entity.id
_entity.type
_entity.pdbx_description
1 polymer ?
#
loop_
_entity_poly.entity_id
_entity_poly.type
_entity_poly.pdbx_seq_one_letter_code
_entity_poly.pdbx_strand_id
1 'polypeptide(L)'
;GVFNAESEQLLSVDGVGEKTAINIVLAKRFLSILNNTESDLIGKKIGISFFEAYPELVELFSDCDRERLIVRLVDDEKRLLSDVDIGGNGIIIDSLNNDLVCAIKATGATAALIAHNHPSGEYEPSGEDDLTTAKCHVLCSIHGIRLLDHIIVSPDGGYSYFCSRRLHKIRENVNLDNILN
;
A
#
# COMPACT_ATOMS: atom_id res chain seq x y z
N GLY A 1 23.34 -4.54 -0.08
CA GLY A 1 23.93 -3.65 0.92
C GLY A 1 23.14 -3.71 2.25
N VAL A 2 23.65 -3.06 3.30
CA VAL A 2 23.08 -3.14 4.67
C VAL A 2 21.61 -2.75 4.74
N PHE A 3 21.19 -1.78 3.94
CA PHE A 3 19.79 -1.32 3.90
C PHE A 3 18.83 -2.27 3.16
N ASN A 4 19.33 -3.29 2.47
CA ASN A 4 18.50 -4.30 1.81
C ASN A 4 18.46 -5.63 2.56
N ALA A 5 19.15 -5.71 3.71
CA ALA A 5 19.21 -6.92 4.50
C ALA A 5 17.99 -7.04 5.43
N GLU A 6 17.48 -8.26 5.57
CA GLU A 6 16.47 -8.61 6.56
C GLU A 6 17.09 -8.71 7.97
N SER A 7 16.24 -8.62 9.01
CA SER A 7 16.70 -8.61 10.41
C SER A 7 17.59 -9.80 10.76
N GLU A 8 17.26 -11.00 10.28
CA GLU A 8 18.04 -12.22 10.50
C GLU A 8 19.42 -12.16 9.82
N GLN A 9 19.48 -11.57 8.62
CA GLN A 9 20.75 -11.37 7.90
C GLN A 9 21.62 -10.34 8.60
N LEU A 10 21.06 -9.31 9.21
CA LEU A 10 21.79 -8.32 9.99
C LEU A 10 22.38 -8.95 11.26
N LEU A 11 21.62 -9.78 11.95
CA LEU A 11 22.06 -10.47 13.16
C LEU A 11 23.13 -11.54 12.89
N SER A 12 23.24 -12.05 11.66
CA SER A 12 24.29 -13.00 11.26
C SER A 12 25.67 -12.35 11.03
N VAL A 13 25.74 -11.00 11.01
CA VAL A 13 26.97 -10.25 10.82
C VAL A 13 27.70 -10.10 12.17
N ASP A 14 28.97 -10.49 12.20
CA ASP A 14 29.80 -10.36 13.39
C ASP A 14 29.89 -8.88 13.84
N GLY A 15 29.62 -8.64 15.13
CA GLY A 15 29.57 -7.30 15.72
C GLY A 15 28.22 -6.57 15.58
N VAL A 16 27.22 -7.15 14.92
CA VAL A 16 25.87 -6.60 14.86
C VAL A 16 24.98 -7.26 15.90
N GLY A 17 24.79 -6.59 17.04
CA GLY A 17 23.83 -7.01 18.05
C GLY A 17 22.40 -6.56 17.75
N GLU A 18 21.42 -7.08 18.51
CA GLU A 18 19.99 -6.77 18.35
C GLU A 18 19.68 -5.28 18.27
N LYS A 19 20.28 -4.46 19.15
CA LYS A 19 20.07 -2.99 19.13
C LYS A 19 20.54 -2.35 17.83
N THR A 20 21.66 -2.81 17.29
CA THR A 20 22.20 -2.30 16.02
C THR A 20 21.31 -2.73 14.85
N ALA A 21 20.87 -3.99 14.84
CA ALA A 21 19.95 -4.49 13.82
C ALA A 21 18.60 -3.71 13.83
N ILE A 22 18.03 -3.49 15.01
CA ILE A 22 16.81 -2.68 15.20
C ILE A 22 17.02 -1.25 14.68
N ASN A 23 18.13 -0.59 15.03
CA ASN A 23 18.41 0.76 14.56
C ASN A 23 18.57 0.83 13.02
N ILE A 24 19.17 -0.18 12.40
CA ILE A 24 19.30 -0.26 10.94
C ILE A 24 17.93 -0.42 10.30
N VAL A 25 17.07 -1.30 10.83
CA VAL A 25 15.71 -1.50 10.33
C VAL A 25 14.87 -0.23 10.50
N LEU A 26 14.97 0.46 11.65
CA LEU A 26 14.31 1.74 11.87
C LEU A 26 14.79 2.83 10.92
N ALA A 27 16.11 2.92 10.70
CA ALA A 27 16.69 3.88 9.75
C ALA A 27 16.23 3.57 8.31
N LYS A 28 16.18 2.29 7.91
CA LYS A 28 15.64 1.85 6.62
C LYS A 28 14.19 2.30 6.45
N ARG A 29 13.34 2.05 7.47
CA ARG A 29 11.94 2.49 7.47
C ARG A 29 11.80 4.02 7.40
N PHE A 30 12.60 4.73 8.18
CA PHE A 30 12.60 6.19 8.16
C PHE A 30 13.00 6.74 6.79
N LEU A 31 14.04 6.17 6.17
CA LEU A 31 14.46 6.55 4.82
C LEU A 31 13.40 6.17 3.77
N SER A 32 12.70 5.05 3.91
CA SER A 32 11.62 4.69 2.99
C SER A 32 10.43 5.66 3.10
N ILE A 33 10.10 6.11 4.31
CA ILE A 33 9.07 7.14 4.51
C ILE A 33 9.51 8.47 3.88
N LEU A 34 10.76 8.88 4.05
CA LEU A 34 11.30 10.08 3.43
C LEU A 34 11.35 9.99 1.90
N ASN A 35 11.75 8.84 1.35
CA ASN A 35 11.82 8.61 -0.10
C ASN A 35 10.42 8.49 -0.73
N ASN A 36 9.44 7.95 -0.01
CA ASN A 36 8.05 7.90 -0.47
C ASN A 36 7.37 9.28 -0.48
N THR A 37 7.97 10.30 0.16
CA THR A 37 7.51 11.69 0.07
C THR A 37 8.07 12.45 -1.14
N GLU A 38 8.97 11.85 -1.93
CA GLU A 38 9.58 12.49 -3.11
C GLU A 38 8.78 12.28 -4.42
N SER A 39 7.55 11.79 -4.36
CA SER A 39 6.68 11.82 -5.55
C SER A 39 6.43 13.27 -5.95
N ASP A 40 6.72 13.62 -7.20
CA ASP A 40 6.37 14.95 -7.79
C ASP A 40 4.86 15.28 -7.67
N LEU A 41 4.05 14.32 -7.27
CA LEU A 41 2.61 14.42 -7.07
C LEU A 41 2.21 14.86 -5.66
N ILE A 42 3.13 14.81 -4.67
CA ILE A 42 2.82 15.24 -3.30
C ILE A 42 2.31 16.69 -3.28
N GLY A 43 1.18 16.90 -2.63
CA GLY A 43 0.48 18.18 -2.57
C GLY A 43 -0.37 18.52 -3.81
N LYS A 44 -0.26 17.74 -4.91
CA LYS A 44 -1.09 17.94 -6.10
C LYS A 44 -2.40 17.14 -6.00
N LYS A 45 -3.43 17.66 -6.66
CA LYS A 45 -4.68 16.89 -6.83
C LYS A 45 -4.42 15.71 -7.76
N ILE A 46 -4.88 14.54 -7.34
CA ILE A 46 -4.80 13.31 -8.12
C ILE A 46 -6.20 12.78 -8.47
N GLY A 47 -6.29 11.97 -9.50
CA GLY A 47 -7.48 11.20 -9.80
C GLY A 47 -7.75 10.16 -8.71
N ILE A 48 -9.00 10.05 -8.25
CA ILE A 48 -9.42 9.07 -7.23
C ILE A 48 -10.46 8.08 -7.75
N SER A 49 -11.08 8.35 -8.90
CA SER A 49 -11.89 7.37 -9.61
C SER A 49 -11.02 6.51 -10.52
N PHE A 50 -11.49 5.30 -10.84
CA PHE A 50 -10.76 4.40 -11.74
C PHE A 50 -10.30 5.10 -13.03
N PHE A 51 -11.21 5.78 -13.71
CA PHE A 51 -10.91 6.41 -15.00
C PHE A 51 -9.92 7.57 -14.92
N GLU A 52 -9.88 8.26 -13.77
CA GLU A 52 -8.93 9.36 -13.55
C GLU A 52 -7.56 8.85 -13.10
N ALA A 53 -7.53 7.85 -12.21
CA ALA A 53 -6.30 7.34 -11.60
C ALA A 53 -5.56 6.35 -12.51
N TYR A 54 -6.28 5.54 -13.29
CA TYR A 54 -5.72 4.42 -14.03
C TYR A 54 -4.59 4.81 -14.99
N PRO A 55 -4.68 5.87 -15.82
CA PRO A 55 -3.57 6.25 -16.71
C PRO A 55 -2.27 6.58 -15.97
N GLU A 56 -2.36 7.29 -14.85
CA GLU A 56 -1.21 7.63 -14.02
C GLU A 56 -0.63 6.39 -13.33
N LEU A 57 -1.48 5.47 -12.88
CA LEU A 57 -1.04 4.22 -12.27
C LEU A 57 -0.36 3.30 -13.28
N VAL A 58 -0.82 3.26 -14.53
CA VAL A 58 -0.13 2.55 -15.62
C VAL A 58 1.28 3.09 -15.81
N GLU A 59 1.47 4.40 -15.80
CA GLU A 59 2.79 5.02 -15.90
C GLU A 59 3.64 4.71 -14.67
N LEU A 60 3.07 4.79 -13.48
CA LEU A 60 3.76 4.51 -12.22
C LEU A 60 4.30 3.08 -12.15
N PHE A 61 3.57 2.11 -12.70
CA PHE A 61 3.94 0.71 -12.67
C PHE A 61 4.64 0.21 -13.96
N SER A 62 4.90 1.09 -14.93
CA SER A 62 5.43 0.71 -16.25
C SER A 62 6.75 -0.07 -16.20
N ASP A 63 7.62 0.28 -15.26
CA ASP A 63 8.95 -0.33 -15.10
C ASP A 63 8.98 -1.42 -14.00
N CYS A 64 7.81 -1.81 -13.48
CA CYS A 64 7.72 -2.82 -12.43
C CYS A 64 7.60 -4.23 -13.03
N ASP A 65 8.68 -5.01 -12.94
CA ASP A 65 8.74 -6.42 -13.36
C ASP A 65 8.17 -7.40 -12.31
N ARG A 66 7.82 -6.88 -11.13
CA ARG A 66 7.23 -7.61 -10.00
C ARG A 66 5.98 -6.92 -9.51
N GLU A 67 5.14 -7.68 -8.81
CA GLU A 67 4.00 -7.10 -8.10
C GLU A 67 4.49 -6.09 -7.07
N ARG A 68 3.90 -4.92 -7.11
CA ARG A 68 4.11 -3.83 -6.18
C ARG A 68 2.77 -3.26 -5.78
N LEU A 69 2.58 -3.07 -4.48
CA LEU A 69 1.36 -2.51 -3.92
C LEU A 69 1.66 -1.20 -3.20
N ILE A 70 0.88 -0.17 -3.52
CA ILE A 70 0.93 1.13 -2.88
C ILE A 70 -0.43 1.49 -2.27
N VAL A 71 -0.39 2.26 -1.18
CA VAL A 71 -1.58 2.92 -0.63
C VAL A 71 -1.37 4.42 -0.71
N ARG A 72 -2.19 5.09 -1.52
CA ARG A 72 -2.22 6.55 -1.68
C ARG A 72 -3.10 7.16 -0.62
N LEU A 73 -2.56 8.06 0.17
CA LEU A 73 -3.28 8.83 1.18
C LEU A 73 -3.59 10.22 0.65
N VAL A 74 -4.85 10.63 0.75
CA VAL A 74 -5.32 11.92 0.22
C VAL A 74 -6.10 12.71 1.28
N ASP A 75 -6.11 14.04 1.10
CA ASP A 75 -6.95 14.95 1.88
C ASP A 75 -8.37 15.09 1.28
N ASP A 76 -9.20 15.95 1.89
CA ASP A 76 -10.57 16.24 1.44
C ASP A 76 -10.61 16.89 0.05
N GLU A 77 -9.52 17.54 -0.38
CA GLU A 77 -9.42 18.18 -1.68
C GLU A 77 -8.80 17.26 -2.74
N LYS A 78 -8.61 15.99 -2.41
CA LYS A 78 -7.97 14.95 -3.25
C LYS A 78 -6.49 15.24 -3.55
N ARG A 79 -5.80 15.98 -2.68
CA ARG A 79 -4.35 16.15 -2.80
C ARG A 79 -3.64 14.94 -2.24
N LEU A 80 -2.67 14.43 -2.96
CA LEU A 80 -1.82 13.34 -2.49
C LEU A 80 -0.97 13.82 -1.32
N LEU A 81 -1.08 13.15 -0.20
CA LEU A 81 -0.31 13.42 1.01
C LEU A 81 0.86 12.45 1.19
N SER A 82 0.68 11.21 0.77
CA SER A 82 1.71 10.17 0.83
C SER A 82 1.34 8.99 -0.06
N ASP A 83 2.34 8.38 -0.68
CA ASP A 83 2.28 7.03 -1.25
C ASP A 83 3.02 6.08 -0.30
N VAL A 84 2.32 5.12 0.26
CA VAL A 84 2.91 4.10 1.14
C VAL A 84 3.16 2.85 0.32
N ASP A 85 4.42 2.55 0.03
CA ASP A 85 4.82 1.33 -0.65
C ASP A 85 4.83 0.17 0.34
N ILE A 86 4.07 -0.86 0.05
CA ILE A 86 3.89 -2.02 0.93
C ILE A 86 4.71 -3.23 0.43
N GLY A 87 5.41 -3.07 -0.69
CA GLY A 87 6.20 -4.12 -1.30
C GLY A 87 5.36 -5.12 -2.11
N GLY A 88 6.04 -5.98 -2.84
CA GLY A 88 5.45 -7.09 -3.59
C GLY A 88 6.09 -8.42 -3.18
N ASN A 89 5.40 -9.53 -3.46
CA ASN A 89 5.70 -10.92 -3.11
C ASN A 89 5.34 -11.30 -1.66
N GLY A 90 4.11 -11.76 -1.50
CA GLY A 90 3.61 -12.30 -0.24
C GLY A 90 3.58 -11.20 0.83
N ILE A 91 2.58 -10.36 0.74
CA ILE A 91 2.39 -9.23 1.64
C ILE A 91 2.49 -9.73 3.07
N ILE A 92 3.56 -9.38 3.74
CA ILE A 92 3.67 -9.55 5.18
C ILE A 92 2.74 -8.50 5.77
N ILE A 93 1.54 -8.95 6.06
CA ILE A 93 0.41 -8.16 6.55
C ILE A 93 0.77 -7.36 7.81
N ASP A 94 1.76 -7.82 8.57
CA ASP A 94 2.25 -7.13 9.76
C ASP A 94 3.00 -5.82 9.44
N SER A 95 3.70 -5.75 8.31
CA SER A 95 4.36 -4.50 7.87
C SER A 95 3.37 -3.48 7.33
N LEU A 96 2.33 -3.93 6.62
CA LEU A 96 1.23 -3.09 6.15
C LEU A 96 0.63 -2.24 7.29
N ASN A 97 0.37 -2.89 8.42
CA ASN A 97 -0.29 -2.25 9.54
C ASN A 97 0.54 -1.09 10.11
N ASN A 98 1.85 -1.28 10.28
CA ASN A 98 2.69 -0.28 10.94
C ASN A 98 2.98 0.93 10.04
N ASP A 99 3.38 0.69 8.80
CA ASP A 99 3.79 1.77 7.88
C ASP A 99 2.58 2.61 7.45
N LEU A 100 1.46 1.95 7.16
CA LEU A 100 0.22 2.65 6.82
C LEU A 100 -0.33 3.45 8.02
N VAL A 101 -0.35 2.88 9.22
CA VAL A 101 -0.79 3.60 10.45
C VAL A 101 0.10 4.81 10.74
N CYS A 102 1.42 4.66 10.60
CA CYS A 102 2.35 5.78 10.78
C CYS A 102 2.09 6.89 9.76
N ALA A 103 1.91 6.55 8.49
CA ALA A 103 1.63 7.51 7.43
C ALA A 103 0.27 8.21 7.64
N ILE A 104 -0.78 7.46 8.00
CA ILE A 104 -2.10 8.02 8.32
C ILE A 104 -1.99 9.06 9.43
N LYS A 105 -1.32 8.73 10.54
CA LYS A 105 -1.16 9.63 11.68
C LYS A 105 -0.30 10.85 11.36
N ALA A 106 0.71 10.68 10.51
CA ALA A 106 1.62 11.76 10.14
C ALA A 106 1.00 12.77 9.16
N THR A 107 0.12 12.31 8.27
CA THR A 107 -0.42 13.13 7.17
C THR A 107 -1.76 13.76 7.46
N GLY A 108 -2.55 13.19 8.38
CA GLY A 108 -3.94 13.61 8.60
C GLY A 108 -4.84 13.33 7.40
N ALA A 109 -4.54 12.30 6.63
CA ALA A 109 -5.33 11.89 5.48
C ALA A 109 -6.79 11.60 5.87
N THR A 110 -7.71 11.82 4.94
CA THR A 110 -9.16 11.55 5.11
C THR A 110 -9.64 10.39 4.26
N ALA A 111 -8.85 10.02 3.23
CA ALA A 111 -9.17 8.88 2.38
C ALA A 111 -7.89 8.20 1.86
N ALA A 112 -8.08 6.95 1.41
CA ALA A 112 -7.03 6.12 0.84
C ALA A 112 -7.49 5.45 -0.47
N LEU A 113 -6.55 5.25 -1.39
CA LEU A 113 -6.70 4.49 -2.62
C LEU A 113 -5.61 3.42 -2.66
N ILE A 114 -5.96 2.15 -2.81
CA ILE A 114 -4.99 1.07 -3.02
C ILE A 114 -4.76 0.92 -4.52
N ALA A 115 -3.53 0.72 -4.91
CA ALA A 115 -3.17 0.32 -6.27
C ALA A 115 -2.07 -0.72 -6.26
N HIS A 116 -2.16 -1.72 -7.13
CA HIS A 116 -1.07 -2.67 -7.38
C HIS A 116 -1.06 -3.11 -8.84
N ASN A 117 0.09 -3.63 -9.27
CA ASN A 117 0.27 -4.14 -10.62
C ASN A 117 0.33 -5.66 -10.64
N HIS A 118 -0.21 -6.25 -11.71
CA HIS A 118 -0.02 -7.65 -12.09
C HIS A 118 0.83 -7.74 -13.37
N PRO A 119 2.14 -7.95 -13.28
CA PRO A 119 3.00 -8.03 -14.46
C PRO A 119 2.68 -9.23 -15.38
N SER A 120 1.97 -10.23 -14.86
CA SER A 120 1.55 -11.43 -15.61
C SER A 120 0.55 -11.16 -16.74
N GLY A 121 -0.14 -10.01 -16.71
CA GLY A 121 -1.20 -9.67 -17.65
C GLY A 121 -2.60 -9.88 -17.11
N GLU A 122 -2.82 -10.83 -16.19
CA GLU A 122 -4.12 -10.99 -15.54
C GLU A 122 -4.45 -9.78 -14.68
N TYR A 123 -5.65 -9.22 -14.80
CA TYR A 123 -6.11 -8.10 -13.96
C TYR A 123 -7.27 -8.47 -13.04
N GLU A 124 -7.76 -9.70 -13.09
CA GLU A 124 -8.76 -10.17 -12.14
C GLU A 124 -8.14 -10.36 -10.75
N PRO A 125 -8.82 -9.90 -9.69
CA PRO A 125 -8.28 -10.00 -8.34
C PRO A 125 -8.27 -11.44 -7.81
N SER A 126 -7.21 -11.77 -7.13
CA SER A 126 -7.04 -13.02 -6.38
C SER A 126 -7.77 -13.00 -5.02
N GLY A 127 -7.77 -14.12 -4.33
CA GLY A 127 -8.25 -14.18 -2.93
C GLY A 127 -7.35 -13.42 -1.96
N GLU A 128 -6.05 -13.32 -2.25
CA GLU A 128 -5.10 -12.55 -1.43
C GLU A 128 -5.33 -11.05 -1.59
N ASP A 129 -5.70 -10.58 -2.80
CA ASP A 129 -6.08 -9.19 -3.03
C ASP A 129 -7.35 -8.81 -2.28
N ASP A 130 -8.32 -9.72 -2.19
CA ASP A 130 -9.53 -9.53 -1.40
C ASP A 130 -9.20 -9.39 0.09
N LEU A 131 -8.36 -10.27 0.61
CA LEU A 131 -7.93 -10.23 2.00
C LEU A 131 -7.18 -8.94 2.32
N THR A 132 -6.27 -8.53 1.44
CA THR A 132 -5.54 -7.26 1.55
C THR A 132 -6.48 -6.07 1.54
N THR A 133 -7.45 -6.06 0.61
CA THR A 133 -8.48 -5.02 0.54
C THR A 133 -9.30 -4.95 1.82
N ALA A 134 -9.72 -6.10 2.36
CA ALA A 134 -10.49 -6.18 3.58
C ALA A 134 -9.71 -5.63 4.79
N LYS A 135 -8.45 -6.00 4.92
CA LYS A 135 -7.57 -5.53 6.00
C LYS A 135 -7.32 -4.02 5.91
N CYS A 136 -7.00 -3.52 4.72
CA CYS A 136 -6.86 -2.08 4.50
C CYS A 136 -8.16 -1.33 4.81
N HIS A 137 -9.31 -1.88 4.43
CA HIS A 137 -10.61 -1.27 4.75
C HIS A 137 -10.84 -1.16 6.26
N VAL A 138 -10.57 -2.23 7.02
CA VAL A 138 -10.69 -2.22 8.49
C VAL A 138 -9.74 -1.20 9.10
N LEU A 139 -8.47 -1.22 8.68
CA LEU A 139 -7.46 -0.31 9.19
C LEU A 139 -7.83 1.16 8.94
N CYS A 140 -8.25 1.48 7.72
CA CYS A 140 -8.73 2.82 7.37
C CYS A 140 -9.94 3.21 8.23
N SER A 141 -10.90 2.29 8.41
CA SER A 141 -12.12 2.55 9.19
C SER A 141 -11.83 2.83 10.66
N ILE A 142 -10.91 2.07 11.29
CA ILE A 142 -10.48 2.30 12.67
C ILE A 142 -9.86 3.71 12.85
N HIS A 143 -9.19 4.20 11.81
CA HIS A 143 -8.55 5.54 11.83
C HIS A 143 -9.44 6.65 11.25
N GLY A 144 -10.71 6.40 10.97
CA GLY A 144 -11.65 7.39 10.43
C GLY A 144 -11.40 7.77 8.97
N ILE A 145 -10.66 6.94 8.23
CA ILE A 145 -10.32 7.15 6.82
C ILE A 145 -11.21 6.31 5.93
N ARG A 146 -11.61 6.84 4.77
CA ARG A 146 -12.36 6.10 3.76
C ARG A 146 -11.41 5.41 2.78
N LEU A 147 -11.49 4.10 2.65
CA LEU A 147 -10.91 3.42 1.50
C LEU A 147 -11.81 3.69 0.28
N LEU A 148 -11.28 4.35 -0.75
CA LEU A 148 -12.05 4.77 -1.93
C LEU A 148 -12.21 3.66 -2.95
N ASP A 149 -11.08 3.03 -3.32
CA ASP A 149 -11.02 1.95 -4.29
C ASP A 149 -9.78 1.08 -4.06
N HIS A 150 -9.72 -0.06 -4.72
CA HIS A 150 -8.52 -0.84 -4.97
C HIS A 150 -8.44 -1.07 -6.48
N ILE A 151 -7.39 -0.55 -7.11
CA ILE A 151 -7.18 -0.59 -8.55
C ILE A 151 -6.03 -1.55 -8.86
N ILE A 152 -6.31 -2.52 -9.73
CA ILE A 152 -5.30 -3.42 -10.29
C ILE A 152 -4.94 -2.91 -11.67
N VAL A 153 -3.63 -2.85 -11.95
CA VAL A 153 -3.07 -2.46 -13.25
C VAL A 153 -2.32 -3.63 -13.83
N SER A 154 -2.58 -3.96 -15.10
CA SER A 154 -1.82 -4.96 -15.83
C SER A 154 -1.59 -4.55 -17.28
N PRO A 155 -0.68 -5.20 -18.02
CA PRO A 155 -0.48 -4.98 -19.44
C PRO A 155 -1.74 -5.14 -20.29
N ASP A 156 -2.62 -6.05 -19.90
CA ASP A 156 -3.83 -6.42 -20.67
C ASP A 156 -5.07 -5.64 -20.24
N GLY A 157 -5.00 -4.87 -19.14
CA GLY A 157 -6.13 -4.08 -18.66
C GLY A 157 -6.04 -3.68 -17.21
N GLY A 158 -7.16 -3.29 -16.63
CA GLY A 158 -7.24 -2.91 -15.23
C GLY A 158 -8.56 -3.28 -14.59
N TYR A 159 -8.55 -3.37 -13.27
CA TYR A 159 -9.71 -3.72 -12.46
C TYR A 159 -9.91 -2.68 -11.36
N SER A 160 -11.17 -2.37 -11.07
CA SER A 160 -11.57 -1.52 -9.96
C SER A 160 -12.53 -2.27 -9.06
N TYR A 161 -12.19 -2.39 -7.80
CA TYR A 161 -13.04 -2.99 -6.78
C TYR A 161 -14.32 -2.18 -6.54
N PHE A 162 -14.24 -0.86 -6.71
CA PHE A 162 -15.40 0.02 -6.59
C PHE A 162 -16.35 -0.14 -7.77
N CYS A 163 -15.84 -0.06 -9.01
CA CYS A 163 -16.66 -0.16 -10.23
C CYS A 163 -17.32 -1.54 -10.37
N SER A 164 -16.63 -2.61 -9.98
CA SER A 164 -17.16 -3.97 -9.99
C SER A 164 -18.08 -4.30 -8.82
N ARG A 165 -18.27 -3.36 -7.88
CA ARG A 165 -18.96 -3.54 -6.59
C ARG A 165 -18.32 -4.57 -5.67
N ARG A 166 -17.11 -5.04 -5.95
CA ARG A 166 -16.39 -6.00 -5.09
C ARG A 166 -16.01 -5.36 -3.75
N LEU A 167 -15.61 -4.08 -3.75
CA LEU A 167 -15.37 -3.33 -2.52
C LEU A 167 -16.61 -3.24 -1.63
N HIS A 168 -17.79 -3.08 -2.21
CA HIS A 168 -19.05 -3.06 -1.46
C HIS A 168 -19.31 -4.40 -0.77
N LYS A 169 -19.14 -5.51 -1.50
CA LYS A 169 -19.29 -6.86 -0.93
C LYS A 169 -18.29 -7.12 0.21
N ILE A 170 -17.03 -6.67 0.05
CA ILE A 170 -16.03 -6.78 1.11
C ILE A 170 -16.48 -6.01 2.35
N ARG A 171 -16.95 -4.77 2.22
CA ARG A 171 -17.42 -3.95 3.33
C ARG A 171 -18.60 -4.56 4.08
N GLU A 172 -19.51 -5.21 3.37
CA GLU A 172 -20.67 -5.89 3.97
C GLU A 172 -20.27 -7.16 4.73
N ASN A 173 -19.24 -7.88 4.26
CA ASN A 173 -18.80 -9.15 4.80
C ASN A 173 -17.65 -9.02 5.81
N VAL A 174 -17.10 -7.83 6.00
CA VAL A 174 -16.04 -7.59 6.98
C VAL A 174 -16.62 -7.74 8.37
N ASN A 175 -16.37 -8.92 8.95
CA ASN A 175 -16.54 -9.15 10.39
C ASN A 175 -15.14 -9.20 11.01
N LEU A 176 -14.92 -8.42 12.07
CA LEU A 176 -13.65 -8.37 12.80
C LEU A 176 -13.18 -9.77 13.25
N ASP A 177 -14.13 -10.67 13.58
CA ASP A 177 -13.83 -12.05 13.97
C ASP A 177 -13.19 -12.88 12.84
N ASN A 178 -13.47 -12.54 11.57
CA ASN A 178 -12.89 -13.22 10.40
C ASN A 178 -11.53 -12.68 9.97
N ILE A 179 -11.10 -11.55 10.53
CA ILE A 179 -9.85 -10.88 10.15
C ILE A 179 -8.76 -11.12 11.18
N LEU A 180 -9.14 -11.42 12.43
CA LEU A 180 -8.22 -11.60 13.55
C LEU A 180 -7.83 -13.08 13.78
N ASN A 181 -8.44 -14.03 13.06
CA ASN A 181 -8.12 -15.46 13.04
C ASN A 181 -7.39 -15.83 11.75
#